data_61d43fe9ea40824786ada3d5221c0134
#
_entry.id   61d43fe9ea40824786ada3d5221c0134
#
_cell.length_a   1.000
_cell.length_b   1.000
_cell.length_c   1.000
_cell.angle_alpha   90.00
_cell.angle_beta   90.00
_cell.angle_gamma   90.00
#
_symmetry.space_group_name_H-M   'P 1'
#
loop_
_entity.id
_entity.type
_entity.pdbx_description
1 polymer ?
#
loop_
_entity_poly.entity_id
_entity_poly.type
_entity_poly.pdbx_seq_one_letter_code
_entity_poly.pdbx_strand_id
1 'polypeptide(L)'
;MRATDFPRPGSTRPAVPIAKFPHLSIFPVRLLIILLAATPVLAIAGGGLAPHLVALAAALLLAAAAMAPQAEIRATIQLLKRLWPAMLFPAAWMVLQAVPLPLASWVNPIWPSAAAALNEPSLWGHVSIDPGATLRSLIAYAVMLSLMVATIIVTRERQRAETILLVLGAVTTFMSAEVLLSRLGAFAGIVPAAGSAAAAIFVATAALGSLANTAAVIRGVERYLSRRELENSSAAALLLGLCPGLAGLAVCLAALWSVAPGNVLVATAVGIAIMLYVVVVRRFAFRPWMAGVLLAIFAAMAAGIALQRFQGNPSAGILGFAAPAPAGSLAMAQRALSDARWLGSGVGTFGSLAAVYQDFGTPPGSQAPTTAASIAIEWGWAALVILAGFALQLFAFSFRGAVRRGRDSFFPAAAAAGIAVTFCEAFCDPALLHPAVQVITAVVLGLGISQCVGRTSGL
;
A
#
# COMPACT_ATOMS: atom_id res chain seq x y z
N MET A 1 18.98 -27.17 67.03
CA MET A 1 19.79 -26.77 65.88
C MET A 1 19.21 -25.47 65.35
N ARG A 2 19.98 -24.38 65.39
CA ARG A 2 19.55 -23.01 65.11
C ARG A 2 19.39 -22.76 63.61
N ALA A 3 18.25 -22.20 63.18
CA ALA A 3 18.06 -21.66 61.86
C ALA A 3 18.80 -20.33 61.74
N THR A 4 19.70 -20.23 60.79
CA THR A 4 20.43 -19.01 60.46
C THR A 4 19.61 -18.12 59.52
N ASP A 5 19.22 -16.95 60.01
CA ASP A 5 18.62 -15.85 59.25
C ASP A 5 19.63 -15.31 58.24
N PHE A 6 19.29 -15.41 56.93
CA PHE A 6 20.00 -14.66 55.91
C PHE A 6 19.27 -13.33 55.64
N PRO A 7 19.95 -12.19 55.73
CA PRO A 7 19.36 -10.90 55.42
C PRO A 7 19.15 -10.78 53.90
N ARG A 8 17.92 -10.47 53.47
CA ARG A 8 17.61 -10.12 52.11
C ARG A 8 18.22 -8.75 51.75
N PRO A 9 19.02 -8.59 50.66
CA PRO A 9 19.49 -7.31 50.25
C PRO A 9 18.32 -6.52 49.59
N GLY A 10 17.83 -5.54 50.36
CA GLY A 10 16.90 -4.53 49.87
C GLY A 10 17.61 -3.57 48.91
N SER A 11 17.57 -3.84 47.61
CA SER A 11 18.01 -2.85 46.60
C SER A 11 16.81 -2.00 46.17
N THR A 12 16.50 -0.98 46.94
CA THR A 12 15.72 0.17 46.50
C THR A 12 16.54 0.97 45.50
N ARG A 13 16.48 0.61 44.22
CA ARG A 13 16.90 1.56 43.17
C ARG A 13 15.88 2.69 43.14
N PRO A 14 16.28 3.96 43.28
CA PRO A 14 15.39 5.09 43.13
C PRO A 14 14.83 5.04 41.70
N ALA A 15 13.52 4.89 41.55
CA ALA A 15 12.86 5.11 40.30
C ALA A 15 12.99 6.58 39.91
N VAL A 16 13.89 6.87 39.00
CA VAL A 16 13.97 8.19 38.37
C VAL A 16 12.62 8.41 37.67
N PRO A 17 11.83 9.42 38.08
CA PRO A 17 10.58 9.72 37.40
C PRO A 17 10.92 10.28 36.02
N ILE A 18 10.85 9.43 34.99
CA ILE A 18 10.85 9.90 33.60
C ILE A 18 9.61 10.73 33.45
N ALA A 19 9.75 12.05 33.42
CA ALA A 19 8.68 13.00 33.17
C ALA A 19 8.03 12.59 31.82
N LYS A 20 6.88 11.94 31.90
CA LYS A 20 6.03 11.64 30.75
C LYS A 20 5.42 12.96 30.30
N PHE A 21 5.95 13.58 29.25
CA PHE A 21 5.28 14.65 28.55
C PHE A 21 4.16 14.04 27.69
N PRO A 22 2.90 13.92 28.15
CA PRO A 22 1.84 13.23 27.43
C PRO A 22 1.50 13.94 26.11
N HIS A 23 1.79 15.24 26.01
CA HIS A 23 1.48 16.05 24.82
C HIS A 23 2.37 15.73 23.60
N LEU A 24 3.62 15.35 23.80
CA LEU A 24 4.53 14.98 22.69
C LEU A 24 4.13 13.66 22.02
N SER A 25 3.48 12.75 22.74
CA SER A 25 3.08 11.45 22.18
C SER A 25 1.80 11.52 21.32
N ILE A 26 1.02 12.61 21.42
CA ILE A 26 -0.23 12.78 20.68
C ILE A 26 -0.01 13.51 19.34
N PHE A 27 1.05 14.32 19.26
CA PHE A 27 1.35 15.13 18.07
C PHE A 27 1.48 14.30 16.77
N PRO A 28 2.30 13.20 16.70
CA PRO A 28 2.43 12.43 15.47
C PRO A 28 1.13 11.74 15.07
N VAL A 29 0.28 11.35 16.02
CA VAL A 29 -1.05 10.78 15.73
C VAL A 29 -1.94 11.83 15.06
N ARG A 30 -1.97 13.06 15.59
CA ARG A 30 -2.75 14.16 15.02
C ARG A 30 -2.29 14.51 13.62
N LEU A 31 -0.97 14.56 13.40
CA LEU A 31 -0.41 14.86 12.09
C LEU A 31 -0.79 13.78 11.05
N LEU A 32 -0.75 12.50 11.45
CA LEU A 32 -1.19 11.41 10.58
C LEU A 32 -2.69 11.49 10.26
N ILE A 33 -3.52 11.87 11.24
CA ILE A 33 -4.96 12.10 11.03
C ILE A 33 -5.19 13.25 10.06
N ILE A 34 -4.47 14.37 10.21
CA ILE A 34 -4.56 15.52 9.30
C ILE A 34 -4.17 15.13 7.88
N LEU A 35 -3.08 14.36 7.71
CA LEU A 35 -2.65 13.88 6.40
C LEU A 35 -3.70 12.97 5.76
N LEU A 36 -4.30 12.04 6.54
CA LEU A 36 -5.38 11.20 6.05
C LEU A 36 -6.62 12.02 5.68
N ALA A 37 -7.00 13.01 6.50
CA ALA A 37 -8.13 13.89 6.22
C ALA A 37 -7.89 14.78 4.98
N ALA A 38 -6.63 15.03 4.60
CA ALA A 38 -6.28 15.77 3.40
C ALA A 38 -6.30 14.91 2.13
N THR A 39 -6.38 13.57 2.22
CA THR A 39 -6.34 12.69 1.03
C THR A 39 -7.45 12.93 0.01
N PRO A 40 -8.71 13.27 0.36
CA PRO A 40 -9.73 13.63 -0.62
C PRO A 40 -9.31 14.86 -1.45
N VAL A 41 -8.75 15.87 -0.80
CA VAL A 41 -8.24 17.09 -1.47
C VAL A 41 -7.05 16.72 -2.37
N LEU A 42 -6.13 15.87 -1.90
CA LEU A 42 -5.00 15.40 -2.71
C LEU A 42 -5.46 14.61 -3.94
N ALA A 43 -6.56 13.85 -3.84
CA ALA A 43 -7.12 13.09 -4.95
C ALA A 43 -7.70 14.01 -6.06
N ILE A 44 -8.30 15.13 -5.68
CA ILE A 44 -8.93 16.09 -6.60
C ILE A 44 -7.91 17.10 -7.14
N ALA A 45 -7.03 17.61 -6.27
CA ALA A 45 -6.10 18.69 -6.60
C ALA A 45 -5.07 18.33 -7.67
N GLY A 46 -4.94 17.07 -8.04
CA GLY A 46 -4.01 16.47 -9.01
C GLY A 46 -2.98 17.46 -9.55
N GLY A 47 -1.72 17.31 -9.31
CA GLY A 47 -0.75 18.25 -9.89
C GLY A 47 0.39 18.63 -8.94
N GLY A 48 1.17 19.62 -9.31
CA GLY A 48 2.49 19.89 -8.78
C GLY A 48 2.65 20.09 -7.27
N LEU A 49 1.63 20.52 -6.53
CA LEU A 49 1.74 20.79 -5.08
C LEU A 49 1.48 19.56 -4.19
N ALA A 50 0.64 18.62 -4.64
CA ALA A 50 0.27 17.45 -3.82
C ALA A 50 1.48 16.61 -3.38
N PRO A 51 2.43 16.22 -4.25
CA PRO A 51 3.62 15.48 -3.83
C PRO A 51 4.48 16.23 -2.81
N HIS A 52 4.62 17.56 -2.94
CA HIS A 52 5.42 18.37 -2.02
C HIS A 52 4.77 18.47 -0.64
N LEU A 53 3.44 18.61 -0.57
CA LEU A 53 2.70 18.63 0.69
C LEU A 53 2.81 17.27 1.41
N VAL A 54 2.69 16.16 0.67
CA VAL A 54 2.86 14.82 1.22
C VAL A 54 4.31 14.62 1.70
N ALA A 55 5.30 15.10 0.96
CA ALA A 55 6.71 15.03 1.37
C ALA A 55 6.98 15.80 2.67
N LEU A 56 6.45 17.02 2.78
CA LEU A 56 6.56 17.82 4.00
C LEU A 56 5.88 17.11 5.19
N ALA A 57 4.65 16.64 4.99
CA ALA A 57 3.91 15.92 6.03
C ALA A 57 4.63 14.63 6.46
N ALA A 58 5.17 13.85 5.53
CA ALA A 58 5.93 12.65 5.82
C ALA A 58 7.23 12.95 6.60
N ALA A 59 7.96 14.00 6.21
CA ALA A 59 9.17 14.43 6.90
C ALA A 59 8.87 14.88 8.34
N LEU A 60 7.84 15.71 8.54
CA LEU A 60 7.38 16.14 9.86
C LEU A 60 6.91 14.97 10.71
N LEU A 61 6.17 14.03 10.11
CA LEU A 61 5.69 12.84 10.79
C LEU A 61 6.85 11.92 11.21
N LEU A 62 7.85 11.74 10.35
CA LEU A 62 9.03 10.94 10.67
C LEU A 62 9.86 11.60 11.78
N ALA A 63 10.07 12.92 11.72
CA ALA A 63 10.74 13.68 12.78
C ALA A 63 10.00 13.55 14.12
N ALA A 64 8.67 13.68 14.11
CA ALA A 64 7.85 13.48 15.30
C ALA A 64 7.88 12.03 15.82
N ALA A 65 7.89 11.04 14.92
CA ALA A 65 8.00 9.63 15.28
C ALA A 65 9.39 9.28 15.84
N ALA A 66 10.46 9.97 15.40
CA ALA A 66 11.80 9.80 15.95
C ALA A 66 11.93 10.24 17.43
N MET A 67 10.99 11.06 17.91
CA MET A 67 10.89 11.45 19.34
C MET A 67 10.13 10.40 20.19
N ALA A 68 9.68 9.29 19.59
CA ALA A 68 9.01 8.20 20.29
C ALA A 68 9.96 7.50 21.29
N PRO A 69 9.42 6.78 22.30
CA PRO A 69 10.23 6.04 23.26
C PRO A 69 11.21 5.06 22.57
N GLN A 70 12.44 5.00 23.05
CA GLN A 70 13.48 4.15 22.44
C GLN A 70 13.10 2.67 22.31
N ALA A 71 12.26 2.16 23.22
CA ALA A 71 11.75 0.80 23.15
C ALA A 71 10.88 0.56 21.89
N GLU A 72 10.05 1.53 21.50
CA GLU A 72 9.22 1.45 20.29
C GLU A 72 10.08 1.53 19.03
N ILE A 73 11.08 2.42 19.03
CA ILE A 73 12.04 2.56 17.92
C ILE A 73 12.84 1.28 17.72
N ARG A 74 13.42 0.71 18.80
CA ARG A 74 14.19 -0.54 18.73
C ARG A 74 13.35 -1.71 18.18
N ALA A 75 12.13 -1.84 18.67
CA ALA A 75 11.24 -2.89 18.21
C ALA A 75 10.83 -2.69 16.74
N THR A 76 10.66 -1.44 16.28
CA THR A 76 10.42 -1.13 14.87
C THR A 76 11.64 -1.48 14.02
N ILE A 77 12.85 -1.13 14.46
CA ILE A 77 14.09 -1.50 13.76
C ILE A 77 14.21 -3.02 13.63
N GLN A 78 13.91 -3.80 14.67
CA GLN A 78 13.93 -5.27 14.60
C GLN A 78 12.91 -5.82 13.61
N LEU A 79 11.73 -5.20 13.52
CA LEU A 79 10.71 -5.55 12.53
C LEU A 79 11.19 -5.25 11.11
N LEU A 80 11.73 -4.06 10.89
CA LEU A 80 12.23 -3.61 9.59
C LEU A 80 13.45 -4.42 9.13
N LYS A 81 14.29 -4.91 10.05
CA LYS A 81 15.39 -5.84 9.70
C LYS A 81 14.93 -7.11 8.98
N ARG A 82 13.68 -7.52 9.13
CA ARG A 82 13.12 -8.67 8.39
C ARG A 82 12.61 -8.30 7.01
N LEU A 83 12.33 -7.03 6.78
CA LEU A 83 11.72 -6.50 5.57
C LEU A 83 12.69 -5.63 4.75
N TRP A 84 13.95 -5.47 5.23
CA TRP A 84 14.91 -4.56 4.61
C TRP A 84 15.16 -4.83 3.12
N PRO A 85 15.19 -6.09 2.61
CA PRO A 85 15.42 -6.31 1.18
C PRO A 85 14.28 -5.73 0.34
N ALA A 86 13.01 -5.94 0.78
CA ALA A 86 11.84 -5.41 0.09
C ALA A 86 11.78 -3.88 0.12
N MET A 87 12.32 -3.25 1.18
CA MET A 87 12.35 -1.79 1.33
C MET A 87 13.53 -1.15 0.59
N LEU A 88 14.68 -1.81 0.55
CA LEU A 88 15.89 -1.23 -0.03
C LEU A 88 16.01 -1.49 -1.53
N PHE A 89 15.49 -2.61 -2.03
CA PHE A 89 15.58 -2.98 -3.43
C PHE A 89 15.05 -1.90 -4.39
N PRO A 90 13.85 -1.30 -4.18
CA PRO A 90 13.36 -0.26 -5.09
C PRO A 90 14.30 0.94 -5.16
N ALA A 91 14.83 1.38 -4.02
CA ALA A 91 15.78 2.49 -3.98
C ALA A 91 17.09 2.14 -4.70
N ALA A 92 17.66 0.97 -4.41
CA ALA A 92 18.90 0.51 -5.05
C ALA A 92 18.73 0.35 -6.57
N TRP A 93 17.57 -0.13 -7.01
CA TRP A 93 17.26 -0.26 -8.44
C TRP A 93 17.19 1.10 -9.14
N MET A 94 16.49 2.08 -8.55
CA MET A 94 16.42 3.44 -9.09
C MET A 94 17.79 4.13 -9.11
N VAL A 95 18.61 3.92 -8.08
CA VAL A 95 19.99 4.42 -8.06
C VAL A 95 20.81 3.78 -9.19
N LEU A 96 20.71 2.45 -9.40
CA LEU A 96 21.36 1.75 -10.50
C LEU A 96 20.97 2.33 -11.87
N GLN A 97 19.68 2.66 -12.06
CA GLN A 97 19.19 3.24 -13.30
C GLN A 97 19.67 4.69 -13.52
N ALA A 98 19.84 5.47 -12.43
CA ALA A 98 20.20 6.88 -12.49
C ALA A 98 21.72 7.13 -12.58
N VAL A 99 22.55 6.19 -12.10
CA VAL A 99 24.01 6.33 -12.11
C VAL A 99 24.57 6.08 -13.52
N PRO A 100 25.56 6.88 -13.97
CA PRO A 100 26.26 6.61 -15.22
C PRO A 100 27.03 5.29 -15.13
N LEU A 101 26.87 4.44 -16.13
CA LEU A 101 27.47 3.11 -16.17
C LEU A 101 28.52 2.99 -17.27
N PRO A 102 29.68 2.36 -16.98
CA PRO A 102 30.70 2.10 -17.98
C PRO A 102 30.36 0.93 -18.91
N LEU A 103 29.30 0.17 -18.59
CA LEU A 103 28.89 -1.04 -19.32
C LEU A 103 27.94 -0.68 -20.47
N ALA A 104 28.44 -0.63 -21.69
CA ALA A 104 27.67 -0.28 -22.88
C ALA A 104 26.39 -1.14 -23.09
N SER A 105 26.41 -2.44 -22.67
CA SER A 105 25.26 -3.33 -22.81
C SER A 105 24.07 -2.98 -21.89
N TRP A 106 24.31 -2.26 -20.80
CA TRP A 106 23.28 -1.86 -19.83
C TRP A 106 22.75 -0.45 -20.12
N VAL A 107 23.51 0.36 -20.82
CA VAL A 107 23.17 1.73 -21.19
C VAL A 107 21.98 1.74 -22.15
N ASN A 108 21.09 2.72 -22.01
CA ASN A 108 19.99 2.91 -22.94
C ASN A 108 20.53 3.40 -24.30
N PRO A 109 20.07 2.83 -25.45
CA PRO A 109 20.56 3.18 -26.79
C PRO A 109 20.42 4.66 -27.16
N ILE A 110 19.55 5.40 -26.46
CA ILE A 110 19.40 6.85 -26.68
C ILE A 110 20.69 7.62 -26.39
N TRP A 111 21.51 7.17 -25.43
CA TRP A 111 22.71 7.87 -25.00
C TRP A 111 23.83 7.85 -26.08
N PRO A 112 24.18 6.69 -26.66
CA PRO A 112 25.11 6.67 -27.80
C PRO A 112 24.60 7.48 -28.98
N SER A 113 23.30 7.45 -29.28
CA SER A 113 22.70 8.25 -30.35
C SER A 113 22.79 9.75 -30.06
N ALA A 114 22.54 10.15 -28.81
CA ALA A 114 22.68 11.54 -28.37
C ALA A 114 24.14 11.99 -28.40
N ALA A 115 25.09 11.17 -27.97
CA ALA A 115 26.53 11.43 -28.03
C ALA A 115 27.00 11.68 -29.47
N ALA A 116 26.54 10.84 -30.39
CA ALA A 116 26.83 11.02 -31.82
C ALA A 116 26.22 12.28 -32.40
N ALA A 117 24.94 12.59 -32.05
CA ALA A 117 24.26 13.77 -32.54
C ALA A 117 24.85 15.10 -32.00
N LEU A 118 25.36 15.07 -30.76
CA LEU A 118 25.98 16.22 -30.11
C LEU A 118 27.48 16.34 -30.40
N ASN A 119 28.05 15.34 -31.08
CA ASN A 119 29.50 15.20 -31.29
C ASN A 119 30.32 15.26 -29.97
N GLU A 120 29.75 14.65 -28.89
CA GLU A 120 30.31 14.61 -27.56
C GLU A 120 30.58 13.15 -27.13
N PRO A 121 31.74 12.58 -27.49
CA PRO A 121 32.07 11.17 -27.18
C PRO A 121 32.26 10.90 -25.69
N SER A 122 32.38 11.96 -24.87
CA SER A 122 32.53 11.87 -23.42
C SER A 122 31.20 11.75 -22.67
N LEU A 123 30.07 11.77 -23.39
CA LEU A 123 28.74 11.66 -22.77
C LEU A 123 28.53 10.29 -22.14
N TRP A 124 28.43 10.27 -20.81
CA TRP A 124 28.19 9.04 -20.04
C TRP A 124 26.76 8.55 -20.23
N GLY A 125 26.61 7.26 -20.47
CA GLY A 125 25.30 6.65 -20.63
C GLY A 125 24.70 6.13 -19.33
N HIS A 126 23.38 6.17 -19.25
CA HIS A 126 22.58 5.67 -18.13
C HIS A 126 21.62 4.57 -18.58
N VAL A 127 21.11 3.77 -17.65
CA VAL A 127 19.97 2.87 -17.91
C VAL A 127 18.72 3.71 -18.17
N SER A 128 18.51 4.72 -17.33
CA SER A 128 17.39 5.66 -17.46
C SER A 128 17.57 6.59 -18.66
N ILE A 129 16.49 6.82 -19.39
CA ILE A 129 16.44 7.85 -20.46
C ILE A 129 16.38 9.27 -19.88
N ASP A 130 15.83 9.43 -18.66
CA ASP A 130 15.79 10.68 -17.89
C ASP A 130 16.20 10.40 -16.44
N PRO A 131 17.50 10.53 -16.11
CA PRO A 131 17.99 10.33 -14.75
C PRO A 131 17.35 11.29 -13.74
N GLY A 132 16.95 12.50 -14.17
CA GLY A 132 16.25 13.46 -13.32
C GLY A 132 14.86 12.99 -12.91
N ALA A 133 14.09 12.39 -13.82
CA ALA A 133 12.80 11.77 -13.51
C ALA A 133 12.97 10.59 -12.55
N THR A 134 14.00 9.76 -12.76
CA THR A 134 14.31 8.63 -11.86
C THR A 134 14.70 9.10 -10.47
N LEU A 135 15.46 10.18 -10.34
CA LEU A 135 15.80 10.78 -9.06
C LEU A 135 14.56 11.35 -8.34
N ARG A 136 13.65 12.02 -9.06
CA ARG A 136 12.37 12.48 -8.49
C ARG A 136 11.53 11.30 -7.97
N SER A 137 11.50 10.20 -8.71
CA SER A 137 10.80 8.98 -8.30
C SER A 137 11.45 8.32 -7.07
N LEU A 138 12.77 8.34 -6.95
CA LEU A 138 13.50 7.89 -5.77
C LEU A 138 13.12 8.72 -4.53
N ILE A 139 13.03 10.05 -4.67
CA ILE A 139 12.61 10.93 -3.57
C ILE A 139 11.15 10.61 -3.18
N ALA A 140 10.24 10.46 -4.16
CA ALA A 140 8.85 10.10 -3.90
C ALA A 140 8.74 8.74 -3.18
N TYR A 141 9.53 7.76 -3.58
CA TYR A 141 9.62 6.47 -2.89
C TYR A 141 10.11 6.62 -1.43
N ALA A 142 11.16 7.39 -1.21
CA ALA A 142 11.70 7.65 0.13
C ALA A 142 10.66 8.34 1.03
N VAL A 143 9.85 9.25 0.48
CA VAL A 143 8.73 9.90 1.18
C VAL A 143 7.68 8.87 1.61
N MET A 144 7.25 7.97 0.71
CA MET A 144 6.25 6.95 1.04
C MET A 144 6.79 5.92 2.04
N LEU A 145 8.06 5.54 1.91
CA LEU A 145 8.74 4.68 2.86
C LEU A 145 8.81 5.33 4.26
N SER A 146 9.15 6.60 4.32
CA SER A 146 9.18 7.39 5.55
C SER A 146 7.81 7.46 6.22
N LEU A 147 6.75 7.67 5.43
CA LEU A 147 5.37 7.67 5.90
C LEU A 147 4.97 6.29 6.47
N MET A 148 5.30 5.21 5.78
CA MET A 148 5.03 3.85 6.25
C MET A 148 5.77 3.56 7.57
N VAL A 149 7.07 3.90 7.65
CA VAL A 149 7.87 3.71 8.87
C VAL A 149 7.33 4.54 10.04
N ALA A 150 7.01 5.81 9.81
CA ALA A 150 6.40 6.66 10.82
C ALA A 150 5.05 6.11 11.28
N THR A 151 4.22 5.61 10.36
CA THR A 151 2.96 4.94 10.70
C THR A 151 3.19 3.71 11.56
N ILE A 152 4.19 2.87 11.25
CA ILE A 152 4.57 1.71 12.07
C ILE A 152 4.89 2.13 13.51
N ILE A 153 5.69 3.19 13.69
CA ILE A 153 6.07 3.68 15.02
C ILE A 153 4.85 4.20 15.77
N VAL A 154 4.06 5.07 15.13
CA VAL A 154 2.90 5.74 15.73
C VAL A 154 1.81 4.74 16.14
N THR A 155 1.59 3.69 15.33
CA THR A 155 0.50 2.72 15.52
C THR A 155 0.86 1.49 16.34
N ARG A 156 2.03 1.46 16.97
CA ARG A 156 2.39 0.35 17.89
C ARG A 156 1.47 0.26 19.11
N GLU A 157 0.97 1.38 19.59
CA GLU A 157 -0.04 1.39 20.65
C GLU A 157 -1.41 1.06 20.05
N ARG A 158 -2.07 0.04 20.62
CA ARG A 158 -3.37 -0.46 20.15
C ARG A 158 -4.42 0.64 19.99
N GLN A 159 -4.54 1.52 20.99
CA GLN A 159 -5.55 2.58 20.96
C GLN A 159 -5.32 3.54 19.79
N ARG A 160 -4.06 3.90 19.52
CA ARG A 160 -3.69 4.74 18.38
C ARG A 160 -3.98 4.01 17.05
N ALA A 161 -3.62 2.70 16.98
CA ALA A 161 -3.90 1.89 15.80
C ALA A 161 -5.40 1.83 15.48
N GLU A 162 -6.23 1.64 16.50
CA GLU A 162 -7.69 1.64 16.36
C GLU A 162 -8.25 3.00 15.90
N THR A 163 -7.72 4.10 16.43
CA THR A 163 -8.10 5.45 16.00
C THR A 163 -7.75 5.68 14.53
N ILE A 164 -6.53 5.33 14.12
CA ILE A 164 -6.10 5.48 12.72
C ILE A 164 -6.93 4.60 11.78
N LEU A 165 -7.26 3.36 12.17
CA LEU A 165 -8.14 2.49 11.39
C LEU A 165 -9.53 3.13 11.18
N LEU A 166 -10.11 3.71 12.22
CA LEU A 166 -11.43 4.36 12.12
C LEU A 166 -11.38 5.62 11.26
N VAL A 167 -10.33 6.43 11.39
CA VAL A 167 -10.12 7.61 10.54
C VAL A 167 -9.93 7.20 9.08
N LEU A 168 -9.13 6.16 8.83
CA LEU A 168 -8.94 5.62 7.49
C LEU A 168 -10.26 5.15 6.87
N GLY A 169 -11.06 4.38 7.65
CA GLY A 169 -12.40 3.96 7.22
C GLY A 169 -13.31 5.15 6.93
N ALA A 170 -13.33 6.17 7.80
CA ALA A 170 -14.16 7.36 7.62
C ALA A 170 -13.75 8.16 6.37
N VAL A 171 -12.45 8.40 6.15
CA VAL A 171 -11.94 9.17 5.00
C VAL A 171 -12.24 8.43 3.68
N THR A 172 -11.98 7.13 3.62
CA THR A 172 -12.28 6.34 2.41
C THR A 172 -13.77 6.21 2.15
N THR A 173 -14.60 6.14 3.21
CA THR A 173 -16.07 6.18 3.08
C THR A 173 -16.53 7.53 2.55
N PHE A 174 -15.94 8.64 3.02
CA PHE A 174 -16.24 9.98 2.53
C PHE A 174 -15.92 10.11 1.04
N MET A 175 -14.73 9.68 0.59
CA MET A 175 -14.35 9.67 -0.83
C MET A 175 -15.30 8.80 -1.68
N SER A 176 -15.74 7.66 -1.13
CA SER A 176 -16.70 6.79 -1.80
C SER A 176 -18.09 7.44 -1.89
N ALA A 177 -18.50 8.18 -0.86
CA ALA A 177 -19.74 8.93 -0.87
C ALA A 177 -19.72 10.07 -1.90
N GLU A 178 -18.58 10.76 -2.09
CA GLU A 178 -18.41 11.75 -3.16
C GLU A 178 -18.69 11.16 -4.54
N VAL A 179 -18.21 9.93 -4.80
CA VAL A 179 -18.50 9.21 -6.05
C VAL A 179 -20.00 8.95 -6.23
N LEU A 180 -20.68 8.47 -5.19
CA LEU A 180 -22.11 8.19 -5.25
C LEU A 180 -22.93 9.48 -5.45
N LEU A 181 -22.60 10.54 -4.73
CA LEU A 181 -23.27 11.84 -4.83
C LEU A 181 -23.07 12.47 -6.21
N SER A 182 -21.87 12.33 -6.81
CA SER A 182 -21.63 12.81 -8.17
C SER A 182 -22.47 12.05 -9.22
N ARG A 183 -22.76 10.75 -8.99
CA ARG A 183 -23.64 9.95 -9.82
C ARG A 183 -25.11 10.38 -9.71
N LEU A 184 -25.51 10.90 -8.57
CA LEU A 184 -26.84 11.45 -8.34
C LEU A 184 -26.99 12.89 -8.87
N GLY A 185 -25.96 13.43 -9.53
CA GLY A 185 -25.95 14.80 -10.06
C GLY A 185 -25.57 15.88 -9.05
N ALA A 186 -25.38 15.52 -7.78
CA ALA A 186 -24.78 16.42 -6.80
C ALA A 186 -23.29 16.49 -7.05
N PHE A 187 -22.68 17.67 -7.02
CA PHE A 187 -21.23 17.87 -7.28
C PHE A 187 -20.76 17.49 -8.71
N ALA A 188 -21.64 17.63 -9.70
CA ALA A 188 -21.27 17.45 -11.11
C ALA A 188 -20.04 18.31 -11.45
N GLY A 189 -18.96 17.67 -11.94
CA GLY A 189 -17.70 18.34 -12.30
C GLY A 189 -16.58 18.27 -11.25
N ILE A 190 -16.84 17.85 -10.00
CA ILE A 190 -15.79 17.66 -8.98
C ILE A 190 -15.18 16.26 -9.09
N VAL A 191 -16.01 15.23 -9.27
CA VAL A 191 -15.53 13.86 -9.45
C VAL A 191 -15.42 13.56 -10.95
N PRO A 192 -14.27 13.04 -11.40
CA PRO A 192 -14.03 12.76 -12.80
C PRO A 192 -14.99 11.72 -13.40
N ALA A 193 -15.21 11.80 -14.71
CA ALA A 193 -16.06 10.86 -15.43
C ALA A 193 -15.58 9.41 -15.26
N ALA A 194 -16.53 8.47 -15.21
CA ALA A 194 -16.22 7.04 -15.14
C ALA A 194 -15.29 6.60 -16.28
N GLY A 195 -14.31 5.75 -15.98
CA GLY A 195 -13.31 5.28 -16.95
C GLY A 195 -12.13 6.22 -17.15
N SER A 196 -12.09 7.38 -16.49
CA SER A 196 -10.90 8.23 -16.47
C SER A 196 -9.85 7.71 -15.48
N ALA A 197 -8.56 8.02 -15.72
CA ALA A 197 -7.49 7.71 -14.77
C ALA A 197 -7.72 8.34 -13.39
N ALA A 198 -8.38 9.49 -13.35
CA ALA A 198 -8.75 10.15 -12.10
C ALA A 198 -9.88 9.41 -11.37
N ALA A 199 -10.84 8.78 -12.08
CA ALA A 199 -11.85 7.93 -11.46
C ALA A 199 -11.24 6.67 -10.83
N ALA A 200 -10.18 6.12 -11.41
CA ALA A 200 -9.46 4.97 -10.86
C ALA A 200 -8.93 5.22 -9.45
N ILE A 201 -8.54 6.47 -9.11
CA ILE A 201 -8.09 6.85 -7.77
C ILE A 201 -9.19 6.60 -6.74
N PHE A 202 -10.42 7.01 -7.04
CA PHE A 202 -11.56 6.81 -6.15
C PHE A 202 -11.95 5.33 -6.05
N VAL A 203 -11.81 4.58 -7.15
CA VAL A 203 -12.05 3.12 -7.17
C VAL A 203 -11.06 2.41 -6.26
N ALA A 204 -9.76 2.68 -6.39
CA ALA A 204 -8.72 2.09 -5.54
C ALA A 204 -8.90 2.48 -4.06
N THR A 205 -9.25 3.74 -3.78
CA THR A 205 -9.53 4.18 -2.40
C THR A 205 -10.78 3.51 -1.83
N ALA A 206 -11.83 3.27 -2.62
CA ALA A 206 -13.03 2.55 -2.19
C ALA A 206 -12.75 1.07 -1.92
N ALA A 207 -11.87 0.43 -2.73
CA ALA A 207 -11.45 -0.95 -2.50
C ALA A 207 -10.67 -1.09 -1.17
N LEU A 208 -9.68 -0.23 -0.92
CA LEU A 208 -8.95 -0.20 0.35
C LEU A 208 -9.86 0.20 1.52
N GLY A 209 -10.82 1.10 1.29
CA GLY A 209 -11.85 1.50 2.25
C GLY A 209 -12.77 0.35 2.65
N SER A 210 -13.14 -0.50 1.70
CA SER A 210 -13.91 -1.72 1.97
C SER A 210 -13.17 -2.63 2.94
N LEU A 211 -11.85 -2.79 2.79
CA LEU A 211 -11.02 -3.58 3.71
C LEU A 211 -10.92 -2.92 5.10
N ALA A 212 -10.70 -1.60 5.16
CA ALA A 212 -10.61 -0.86 6.42
C ALA A 212 -11.93 -0.94 7.21
N ASN A 213 -13.07 -0.78 6.54
CA ASN A 213 -14.39 -0.90 7.14
C ASN A 213 -14.71 -2.36 7.54
N THR A 214 -14.30 -3.36 6.75
CA THR A 214 -14.40 -4.77 7.15
C THR A 214 -13.58 -5.04 8.42
N ALA A 215 -12.36 -4.49 8.52
CA ALA A 215 -11.55 -4.58 9.74
C ALA A 215 -12.25 -3.93 10.94
N ALA A 216 -12.91 -2.77 10.74
CA ALA A 216 -13.69 -2.10 11.78
C ALA A 216 -14.88 -2.95 12.25
N VAL A 217 -15.59 -3.63 11.33
CA VAL A 217 -16.67 -4.58 11.66
C VAL A 217 -16.13 -5.75 12.47
N ILE A 218 -15.04 -6.41 12.02
CA ILE A 218 -14.43 -7.54 12.74
C ILE A 218 -14.01 -7.11 14.15
N ARG A 219 -13.39 -5.92 14.29
CA ARG A 219 -13.05 -5.33 15.59
C ARG A 219 -14.29 -5.15 16.48
N GLY A 220 -15.39 -4.67 15.93
CA GLY A 220 -16.67 -4.50 16.65
C GLY A 220 -17.17 -5.84 17.21
N VAL A 221 -17.15 -6.90 16.39
CA VAL A 221 -17.53 -8.26 16.78
C VAL A 221 -16.60 -8.80 17.87
N GLU A 222 -15.26 -8.70 17.69
CA GLU A 222 -14.29 -9.18 18.68
C GLU A 222 -14.44 -8.47 20.04
N ARG A 223 -14.71 -7.16 20.04
CA ARG A 223 -14.97 -6.39 21.27
C ARG A 223 -16.25 -6.83 21.97
N TYR A 224 -17.33 -7.05 21.21
CA TYR A 224 -18.59 -7.50 21.77
C TYR A 224 -18.45 -8.88 22.42
N LEU A 225 -17.81 -9.85 21.75
CA LEU A 225 -17.59 -11.19 22.27
C LEU A 225 -16.77 -11.15 23.56
N SER A 226 -15.72 -10.33 23.62
CA SER A 226 -14.87 -10.19 24.82
C SER A 226 -15.62 -9.53 25.99
N ARG A 227 -16.57 -8.62 25.72
CA ARG A 227 -17.39 -7.98 26.78
C ARG A 227 -18.50 -8.90 27.26
N ARG A 228 -19.09 -9.70 26.37
CA ARG A 228 -20.14 -10.66 26.73
C ARG A 228 -19.67 -11.70 27.76
N GLU A 229 -18.38 -12.05 27.73
CA GLU A 229 -17.77 -12.96 28.72
C GLU A 229 -17.61 -12.30 30.10
N LEU A 230 -17.58 -10.96 30.19
CA LEU A 230 -17.29 -10.20 31.41
C LEU A 230 -18.52 -9.50 32.00
N GLU A 231 -19.48 -9.09 31.18
CA GLU A 231 -20.67 -8.34 31.59
C GLU A 231 -21.85 -8.62 30.65
N ASN A 232 -23.09 -8.42 31.17
CA ASN A 232 -24.33 -8.49 30.37
C ASN A 232 -24.37 -7.36 29.31
N SER A 233 -23.68 -7.54 28.18
CA SER A 233 -23.66 -6.56 27.10
C SER A 233 -24.97 -6.60 26.31
N SER A 234 -25.65 -5.44 26.18
CA SER A 234 -26.89 -5.29 25.44
C SER A 234 -26.67 -5.43 23.92
N ALA A 235 -27.69 -5.94 23.19
CA ALA A 235 -27.70 -5.97 21.73
C ALA A 235 -27.50 -4.57 21.11
N ALA A 236 -27.97 -3.52 21.79
CA ALA A 236 -27.76 -2.13 21.37
C ALA A 236 -26.29 -1.73 21.33
N ALA A 237 -25.48 -2.17 22.30
CA ALA A 237 -24.03 -1.90 22.29
C ALA A 237 -23.31 -2.59 21.14
N LEU A 238 -23.77 -3.78 20.72
CA LEU A 238 -23.27 -4.45 19.51
C LEU A 238 -23.59 -3.63 18.26
N LEU A 239 -24.86 -3.25 18.10
CA LEU A 239 -25.31 -2.46 16.93
C LEU A 239 -24.53 -1.14 16.83
N LEU A 240 -24.41 -0.37 17.92
CA LEU A 240 -23.64 0.87 17.97
C LEU A 240 -22.17 0.67 17.59
N GLY A 241 -21.57 -0.47 17.98
CA GLY A 241 -20.18 -0.79 17.65
C GLY A 241 -19.97 -1.23 16.18
N LEU A 242 -21.00 -1.79 15.54
CA LEU A 242 -20.93 -2.30 14.17
C LEU A 242 -21.42 -1.30 13.12
N CYS A 243 -22.41 -0.47 13.45
CA CYS A 243 -23.05 0.46 12.51
C CYS A 243 -22.08 1.31 11.68
N PRO A 244 -21.07 1.98 12.26
CA PRO A 244 -20.17 2.81 11.46
C PRO A 244 -19.39 1.99 10.42
N GLY A 245 -18.88 0.81 10.82
CA GLY A 245 -18.15 -0.08 9.90
C GLY A 245 -19.02 -0.66 8.81
N LEU A 246 -20.26 -1.08 9.14
CA LEU A 246 -21.20 -1.64 8.16
C LEU A 246 -21.70 -0.54 7.20
N ALA A 247 -22.02 0.64 7.70
CA ALA A 247 -22.43 1.76 6.86
C ALA A 247 -21.29 2.17 5.91
N GLY A 248 -20.05 2.30 6.42
CA GLY A 248 -18.88 2.60 5.61
C GLY A 248 -18.63 1.53 4.55
N LEU A 249 -18.72 0.26 4.93
CA LEU A 249 -18.58 -0.86 3.99
C LEU A 249 -19.65 -0.82 2.89
N ALA A 250 -20.91 -0.58 3.24
CA ALA A 250 -22.00 -0.48 2.29
C ALA A 250 -21.79 0.67 1.28
N VAL A 251 -21.37 1.84 1.76
CA VAL A 251 -21.05 2.99 0.91
C VAL A 251 -19.88 2.70 -0.03
N CYS A 252 -18.79 2.11 0.48
CA CYS A 252 -17.64 1.75 -0.35
C CYS A 252 -18.00 0.71 -1.42
N LEU A 253 -18.77 -0.34 -1.06
CA LEU A 253 -19.21 -1.36 -2.01
C LEU A 253 -20.20 -0.80 -3.04
N ALA A 254 -21.11 0.08 -2.64
CA ALA A 254 -22.02 0.75 -3.57
C ALA A 254 -21.25 1.64 -4.57
N ALA A 255 -20.25 2.39 -4.10
CA ALA A 255 -19.39 3.19 -4.97
C ALA A 255 -18.62 2.30 -5.97
N LEU A 256 -18.02 1.21 -5.50
CA LEU A 256 -17.35 0.23 -6.36
C LEU A 256 -18.30 -0.35 -7.39
N TRP A 257 -19.49 -0.80 -6.97
CA TRP A 257 -20.48 -1.35 -7.88
C TRP A 257 -20.91 -0.38 -8.98
N SER A 258 -20.96 0.91 -8.67
CA SER A 258 -21.40 1.96 -9.60
C SER A 258 -20.36 2.36 -10.65
N VAL A 259 -19.05 2.22 -10.35
CA VAL A 259 -17.97 2.81 -11.17
C VAL A 259 -16.86 1.83 -11.51
N ALA A 260 -16.59 0.84 -10.62
CA ALA A 260 -15.44 -0.02 -10.78
C ALA A 260 -15.59 -1.02 -11.93
N PRO A 261 -14.52 -1.29 -12.68
CA PRO A 261 -14.47 -2.40 -13.61
C PRO A 261 -14.57 -3.73 -12.86
N GLY A 262 -15.14 -4.75 -13.51
CA GLY A 262 -15.38 -6.07 -12.89
C GLY A 262 -14.14 -6.71 -12.27
N ASN A 263 -12.97 -6.48 -12.86
CA ASN A 263 -11.69 -7.00 -12.35
C ASN A 263 -11.33 -6.44 -10.95
N VAL A 264 -11.60 -5.15 -10.70
CA VAL A 264 -11.36 -4.51 -9.39
C VAL A 264 -12.38 -4.99 -8.35
N LEU A 265 -13.64 -5.21 -8.76
CA LEU A 265 -14.65 -5.83 -7.89
C LEU A 265 -14.21 -7.23 -7.42
N VAL A 266 -13.68 -8.04 -8.33
CA VAL A 266 -13.14 -9.37 -8.01
C VAL A 266 -11.95 -9.25 -7.07
N ALA A 267 -11.01 -8.33 -7.34
CA ALA A 267 -9.85 -8.09 -6.46
C ALA A 267 -10.29 -7.71 -5.04
N THR A 268 -11.26 -6.79 -4.91
CA THR A 268 -11.81 -6.38 -3.61
C THR A 268 -12.52 -7.55 -2.90
N ALA A 269 -13.30 -8.34 -3.62
CA ALA A 269 -13.96 -9.53 -3.08
C ALA A 269 -12.94 -10.55 -2.55
N VAL A 270 -11.84 -10.78 -3.28
CA VAL A 270 -10.72 -11.63 -2.82
C VAL A 270 -10.11 -11.07 -1.53
N GLY A 271 -9.89 -9.76 -1.44
CA GLY A 271 -9.38 -9.12 -0.23
C GLY A 271 -10.29 -9.33 0.98
N ILE A 272 -11.60 -9.10 0.82
CA ILE A 272 -12.60 -9.36 1.87
C ILE A 272 -12.63 -10.85 2.24
N ALA A 273 -12.57 -11.74 1.25
CA ALA A 273 -12.52 -13.19 1.48
C ALA A 273 -11.29 -13.61 2.29
N ILE A 274 -10.11 -13.04 2.04
CA ILE A 274 -8.90 -13.26 2.84
C ILE A 274 -9.13 -12.85 4.30
N MET A 275 -9.74 -11.71 4.56
CA MET A 275 -10.02 -11.25 5.92
C MET A 275 -11.01 -12.18 6.64
N LEU A 276 -12.11 -12.55 5.97
CA LEU A 276 -13.10 -13.49 6.52
C LEU A 276 -12.49 -14.87 6.75
N TYR A 277 -11.64 -15.32 5.83
CA TYR A 277 -10.91 -16.58 5.96
C TYR A 277 -10.03 -16.60 7.24
N VAL A 278 -9.30 -15.52 7.53
CA VAL A 278 -8.52 -15.41 8.78
C VAL A 278 -9.44 -15.52 10.00
N VAL A 279 -10.61 -14.88 9.98
CA VAL A 279 -11.60 -14.96 11.07
C VAL A 279 -12.10 -16.40 11.24
N VAL A 280 -12.46 -17.09 10.16
CA VAL A 280 -12.94 -18.48 10.16
C VAL A 280 -11.86 -19.43 10.69
N VAL A 281 -10.64 -19.36 10.15
CA VAL A 281 -9.52 -20.22 10.60
C VAL A 281 -9.29 -20.07 12.10
N ARG A 282 -9.37 -18.85 12.62
CA ARG A 282 -9.20 -18.59 14.06
C ARG A 282 -10.39 -19.07 14.89
N ARG A 283 -11.61 -18.86 14.40
CA ARG A 283 -12.83 -19.26 15.14
C ARG A 283 -12.94 -20.77 15.31
N PHE A 284 -12.57 -21.52 14.28
CA PHE A 284 -12.64 -22.98 14.29
C PHE A 284 -11.34 -23.67 14.72
N ALA A 285 -10.32 -22.90 15.15
CA ALA A 285 -9.01 -23.39 15.58
C ALA A 285 -8.39 -24.41 14.60
N PHE A 286 -8.56 -24.20 13.30
CA PHE A 286 -7.95 -25.06 12.28
C PHE A 286 -6.43 -25.12 12.45
N ARG A 287 -5.88 -26.31 12.23
CA ARG A 287 -4.43 -26.48 12.26
C ARG A 287 -3.76 -25.56 11.22
N PRO A 288 -2.63 -24.92 11.54
CA PRO A 288 -1.98 -23.93 10.65
C PRO A 288 -1.67 -24.46 9.24
N TRP A 289 -1.42 -25.76 9.10
CA TRP A 289 -1.16 -26.39 7.81
C TRP A 289 -2.42 -26.45 6.92
N MET A 290 -3.61 -26.70 7.50
CA MET A 290 -4.88 -26.67 6.75
C MET A 290 -5.17 -25.27 6.20
N ALA A 291 -4.87 -24.24 7.00
CA ALA A 291 -4.94 -22.86 6.55
C ALA A 291 -4.00 -22.60 5.37
N GLY A 292 -2.79 -23.14 5.42
CA GLY A 292 -1.81 -23.06 4.31
C GLY A 292 -2.28 -23.79 3.05
N VAL A 293 -2.84 -24.99 3.19
CA VAL A 293 -3.36 -25.77 2.05
C VAL A 293 -4.53 -25.06 1.37
N LEU A 294 -5.50 -24.57 2.13
CA LEU A 294 -6.63 -23.83 1.57
C LEU A 294 -6.17 -22.55 0.84
N LEU A 295 -5.22 -21.82 1.42
CA LEU A 295 -4.63 -20.65 0.78
C LEU A 295 -3.88 -21.05 -0.51
N ALA A 296 -3.14 -22.16 -0.49
CA ALA A 296 -2.43 -22.67 -1.67
C ALA A 296 -3.40 -23.08 -2.78
N ILE A 297 -4.52 -23.72 -2.44
CA ILE A 297 -5.58 -24.07 -3.40
C ILE A 297 -6.16 -22.78 -4.00
N PHE A 298 -6.46 -21.76 -3.20
CA PHE A 298 -6.99 -20.49 -3.68
C PHE A 298 -5.99 -19.75 -4.58
N ALA A 299 -4.72 -19.75 -4.20
CA ALA A 299 -3.63 -19.19 -4.99
C ALA A 299 -3.42 -19.96 -6.30
N ALA A 300 -3.50 -21.30 -6.28
CA ALA A 300 -3.40 -22.14 -7.47
C ALA A 300 -4.56 -21.92 -8.44
N MET A 301 -5.79 -21.77 -7.92
CA MET A 301 -6.96 -21.43 -8.75
C MET A 301 -6.80 -20.05 -9.39
N ALA A 302 -6.40 -19.03 -8.61
CA ALA A 302 -6.15 -17.69 -9.13
C ALA A 302 -5.01 -17.68 -10.17
N ALA A 303 -3.93 -18.41 -9.91
CA ALA A 303 -2.83 -18.60 -10.86
C ALA A 303 -3.27 -19.33 -12.12
N GLY A 304 -4.11 -20.36 -12.00
CA GLY A 304 -4.67 -21.09 -13.15
C GLY A 304 -5.52 -20.18 -14.04
N ILE A 305 -6.38 -19.35 -13.46
CA ILE A 305 -7.18 -18.36 -14.20
C ILE A 305 -6.27 -17.33 -14.87
N ALA A 306 -5.24 -16.84 -14.14
CA ALA A 306 -4.27 -15.92 -14.69
C ALA A 306 -3.51 -16.56 -15.87
N LEU A 307 -2.96 -17.77 -15.70
CA LEU A 307 -2.21 -18.47 -16.73
C LEU A 307 -3.02 -18.70 -18.00
N GLN A 308 -4.33 -19.01 -17.90
CA GLN A 308 -5.20 -19.13 -19.06
C GLN A 308 -5.31 -17.81 -19.84
N ARG A 309 -5.25 -16.67 -19.15
CA ARG A 309 -5.26 -15.33 -19.77
C ARG A 309 -3.88 -14.93 -20.35
N PHE A 310 -2.80 -15.49 -19.81
CA PHE A 310 -1.42 -15.22 -20.26
C PHE A 310 -0.97 -16.11 -21.46
N GLN A 311 -1.81 -17.02 -21.96
CA GLN A 311 -1.43 -17.89 -23.08
C GLN A 311 -1.14 -17.08 -24.35
N GLY A 312 0.12 -17.02 -24.73
CA GLY A 312 0.61 -16.60 -26.03
C GLY A 312 1.52 -15.38 -26.06
N ASN A 313 1.29 -14.30 -25.30
CA ASN A 313 2.15 -13.11 -25.33
C ASN A 313 2.21 -12.42 -23.97
N PRO A 314 3.41 -12.27 -23.35
CA PRO A 314 3.55 -11.63 -22.03
C PRO A 314 3.01 -10.21 -21.97
N SER A 315 3.15 -9.42 -23.04
CA SER A 315 2.63 -8.06 -23.11
C SER A 315 1.10 -8.05 -23.12
N ALA A 316 0.46 -8.96 -23.86
CA ALA A 316 -0.99 -9.13 -23.86
C ALA A 316 -1.50 -9.62 -22.50
N GLY A 317 -0.72 -10.44 -21.78
CA GLY A 317 -1.04 -10.93 -20.44
C GLY A 317 -1.13 -9.81 -19.41
N ILE A 318 -0.16 -8.90 -19.35
CA ILE A 318 -0.15 -7.76 -18.41
C ILE A 318 -1.32 -6.81 -18.66
N LEU A 319 -1.65 -6.56 -19.92
CA LEU A 319 -2.75 -5.68 -20.32
C LEU A 319 -4.11 -6.38 -20.35
N GLY A 320 -4.16 -7.70 -20.25
CA GLY A 320 -5.40 -8.49 -20.33
C GLY A 320 -6.40 -8.22 -19.20
N PHE A 321 -5.96 -7.64 -18.10
CA PHE A 321 -6.79 -7.23 -16.97
C PHE A 321 -7.03 -5.72 -16.89
N ALA A 322 -6.45 -4.95 -17.84
CA ALA A 322 -6.60 -3.50 -17.83
C ALA A 322 -8.05 -3.07 -17.85
N ALA A 323 -8.39 -2.06 -17.06
CA ALA A 323 -9.67 -1.39 -17.14
C ALA A 323 -9.88 -0.80 -18.54
N PRO A 324 -11.14 -0.58 -18.96
CA PRO A 324 -11.42 0.09 -20.22
C PRO A 324 -10.65 1.41 -20.32
N ALA A 325 -9.69 1.46 -21.21
CA ALA A 325 -8.84 2.62 -21.46
C ALA A 325 -9.00 3.03 -22.94
N PRO A 326 -8.69 4.27 -23.31
CA PRO A 326 -8.70 4.69 -24.72
C PRO A 326 -7.87 3.73 -25.56
N ALA A 327 -8.39 3.31 -26.71
CA ALA A 327 -7.74 2.31 -27.57
C ALA A 327 -6.30 2.69 -27.96
N GLY A 328 -6.04 3.99 -28.15
CA GLY A 328 -4.70 4.50 -28.44
C GLY A 328 -3.69 4.30 -27.29
N SER A 329 -4.13 4.45 -26.02
CA SER A 329 -3.23 4.25 -24.85
C SER A 329 -2.86 2.78 -24.67
N LEU A 330 -3.78 1.87 -24.95
CA LEU A 330 -3.52 0.43 -24.87
C LEU A 330 -2.53 -0.02 -25.95
N ALA A 331 -2.76 0.40 -27.21
CA ALA A 331 -1.87 0.09 -28.34
C ALA A 331 -0.46 0.65 -28.13
N MET A 332 -0.37 1.89 -27.63
CA MET A 332 0.90 2.53 -27.26
C MET A 332 1.64 1.71 -26.18
N ALA A 333 0.94 1.37 -25.11
CA ALA A 333 1.54 0.57 -24.02
C ALA A 333 1.98 -0.82 -24.50
N GLN A 334 1.21 -1.45 -25.41
CA GLN A 334 1.58 -2.74 -25.98
C GLN A 334 2.87 -2.65 -26.80
N ARG A 335 3.04 -1.60 -27.61
CA ARG A 335 4.29 -1.34 -28.34
C ARG A 335 5.46 -1.08 -27.38
N ALA A 336 5.27 -0.23 -26.39
CA ALA A 336 6.29 0.05 -25.39
C ALA A 336 6.68 -1.19 -24.57
N LEU A 337 5.72 -2.10 -24.29
CA LEU A 337 5.98 -3.37 -23.60
C LEU A 337 6.75 -4.36 -24.47
N SER A 338 6.51 -4.38 -25.82
CA SER A 338 7.27 -5.26 -26.72
C SER A 338 8.76 -4.88 -26.78
N ASP A 339 9.05 -3.60 -26.60
CA ASP A 339 10.41 -3.05 -26.62
C ASP A 339 11.01 -2.93 -25.20
N ALA A 340 10.24 -3.30 -24.16
CA ALA A 340 10.67 -3.15 -22.78
C ALA A 340 11.89 -4.03 -22.46
N ARG A 341 12.94 -3.39 -21.96
CA ARG A 341 14.21 -4.03 -21.59
C ARG A 341 14.13 -4.69 -20.21
N TRP A 342 15.03 -5.62 -19.93
CA TRP A 342 15.14 -6.27 -18.62
C TRP A 342 15.39 -5.29 -17.46
N LEU A 343 16.18 -4.23 -17.71
CA LEU A 343 16.52 -3.20 -16.73
C LEU A 343 15.57 -1.99 -16.78
N GLY A 344 14.64 -1.97 -17.73
CA GLY A 344 13.69 -0.87 -17.93
C GLY A 344 14.31 0.35 -18.64
N SER A 345 13.53 1.40 -18.68
CA SER A 345 13.89 2.70 -19.32
C SER A 345 14.16 3.82 -18.31
N GLY A 346 14.00 3.54 -17.02
CA GLY A 346 14.09 4.50 -15.91
C GLY A 346 12.74 4.77 -15.28
N VAL A 347 12.70 4.75 -13.95
CA VAL A 347 11.48 5.00 -13.19
C VAL A 347 11.03 6.46 -13.37
N GLY A 348 9.73 6.65 -13.65
CA GLY A 348 9.15 7.99 -13.89
C GLY A 348 9.34 8.51 -15.31
N THR A 349 9.82 7.69 -16.24
CA THR A 349 10.12 8.11 -17.62
C THR A 349 9.01 7.78 -18.61
N PHE A 350 7.91 7.17 -18.18
CA PHE A 350 6.82 6.76 -19.07
C PHE A 350 6.28 7.95 -19.92
N GLY A 351 6.12 9.11 -19.31
CA GLY A 351 5.65 10.29 -20.04
C GLY A 351 6.53 10.68 -21.22
N SER A 352 7.85 10.59 -21.06
CA SER A 352 8.81 10.85 -22.12
C SER A 352 8.78 9.77 -23.21
N LEU A 353 8.60 8.50 -22.80
CA LEU A 353 8.47 7.36 -23.71
C LEU A 353 7.16 7.39 -24.49
N ALA A 354 6.07 7.79 -23.85
CA ALA A 354 4.75 7.85 -24.44
C ALA A 354 4.75 8.65 -25.74
N ALA A 355 5.49 9.78 -25.78
CA ALA A 355 5.63 10.61 -26.97
C ALA A 355 6.26 9.89 -28.18
N VAL A 356 7.13 8.88 -27.92
CA VAL A 356 7.79 8.11 -28.99
C VAL A 356 6.85 7.05 -29.60
N TYR A 357 5.97 6.48 -28.79
CA TYR A 357 5.06 5.38 -29.20
C TYR A 357 3.66 5.86 -29.57
N GLN A 358 3.42 7.18 -29.50
CA GLN A 358 2.12 7.78 -29.75
C GLN A 358 1.81 7.86 -31.23
N ASP A 359 0.55 7.54 -31.61
CA ASP A 359 0.06 7.75 -32.97
C ASP A 359 -0.32 9.23 -33.20
N PHE A 360 -0.14 9.71 -34.43
CA PHE A 360 -0.55 11.05 -34.83
C PHE A 360 -2.04 11.28 -34.54
N GLY A 361 -2.36 12.40 -33.89
CA GLY A 361 -3.75 12.79 -33.59
C GLY A 361 -4.33 12.23 -32.30
N THR A 362 -3.61 11.36 -31.56
CA THR A 362 -4.04 10.95 -30.21
C THR A 362 -3.49 11.92 -29.16
N PRO A 363 -4.31 12.36 -28.17
CA PRO A 363 -3.79 13.20 -27.10
C PRO A 363 -2.71 12.44 -26.30
N PRO A 364 -1.64 13.13 -25.86
CA PRO A 364 -0.55 12.50 -25.14
C PRO A 364 -1.07 11.84 -23.87
N GLY A 365 -0.94 10.51 -23.79
CA GLY A 365 -1.18 9.77 -22.56
C GLY A 365 0.00 9.95 -21.62
N SER A 366 -0.19 10.68 -20.53
CA SER A 366 0.88 10.91 -19.54
C SER A 366 1.15 9.71 -18.63
N GLN A 367 0.28 8.70 -18.65
CA GLN A 367 0.33 7.54 -17.76
C GLN A 367 0.09 6.24 -18.53
N ALA A 368 0.75 5.18 -18.10
CA ALA A 368 0.48 3.82 -18.58
C ALA A 368 -0.97 3.41 -18.20
N PRO A 369 -1.61 2.51 -18.99
CA PRO A 369 -2.96 2.05 -18.70
C PRO A 369 -3.07 1.24 -17.41
N THR A 370 -1.97 0.63 -16.95
CA THR A 370 -1.90 -0.10 -15.68
C THR A 370 -0.58 0.17 -14.96
N THR A 371 -0.58 0.07 -13.63
CA THR A 371 0.63 0.20 -12.82
C THR A 371 1.66 -0.89 -13.16
N ALA A 372 1.21 -2.13 -13.43
CA ALA A 372 2.10 -3.23 -13.82
C ALA A 372 2.79 -2.96 -15.16
N ALA A 373 2.08 -2.38 -16.13
CA ALA A 373 2.68 -1.99 -17.39
C ALA A 373 3.71 -0.85 -17.20
N SER A 374 3.40 0.15 -16.37
CA SER A 374 4.37 1.18 -16.00
C SER A 374 5.63 0.57 -15.39
N ILE A 375 5.47 -0.35 -14.42
CA ILE A 375 6.62 -1.03 -13.80
C ILE A 375 7.39 -1.85 -14.83
N ALA A 376 6.75 -2.60 -15.71
CA ALA A 376 7.45 -3.41 -16.72
C ALA A 376 8.26 -2.54 -17.70
N ILE A 377 7.73 -1.39 -18.11
CA ILE A 377 8.39 -0.47 -19.05
C ILE A 377 9.51 0.31 -18.36
N GLU A 378 9.22 0.89 -17.20
CA GLU A 378 10.15 1.81 -16.52
C GLU A 378 11.21 1.09 -15.69
N TRP A 379 10.79 0.08 -14.91
CA TRP A 379 11.68 -0.69 -14.04
C TRP A 379 12.28 -1.91 -14.74
N GLY A 380 11.60 -2.40 -15.77
CA GLY A 380 11.97 -3.59 -16.51
C GLY A 380 11.34 -4.88 -15.97
N TRP A 381 11.39 -5.91 -16.77
CA TRP A 381 10.83 -7.23 -16.47
C TRP A 381 11.43 -7.86 -15.21
N ALA A 382 12.75 -7.72 -15.02
CA ALA A 382 13.43 -8.27 -13.85
C ALA A 382 12.89 -7.65 -12.55
N ALA A 383 12.74 -6.32 -12.51
CA ALA A 383 12.22 -5.65 -11.35
C ALA A 383 10.74 -5.99 -11.09
N LEU A 384 9.90 -6.13 -12.12
CA LEU A 384 8.51 -6.54 -11.97
C LEU A 384 8.40 -7.89 -11.24
N VAL A 385 9.19 -8.89 -11.65
CA VAL A 385 9.20 -10.22 -11.01
C VAL A 385 9.67 -10.14 -9.56
N ILE A 386 10.74 -9.37 -9.30
CA ILE A 386 11.29 -9.22 -7.94
C ILE A 386 10.29 -8.49 -7.04
N LEU A 387 9.64 -7.41 -7.52
CA LEU A 387 8.62 -6.67 -6.77
C LEU A 387 7.38 -7.54 -6.49
N ALA A 388 6.97 -8.38 -7.44
CA ALA A 388 5.90 -9.37 -7.21
C ALA A 388 6.31 -10.38 -6.11
N GLY A 389 7.56 -10.83 -6.11
CA GLY A 389 8.12 -11.68 -5.04
C GLY A 389 8.09 -11.00 -3.67
N PHE A 390 8.44 -9.72 -3.60
CA PHE A 390 8.36 -8.94 -2.35
C PHE A 390 6.91 -8.69 -1.90
N ALA A 391 5.98 -8.44 -2.81
CA ALA A 391 4.56 -8.35 -2.48
C ALA A 391 4.05 -9.67 -1.86
N LEU A 392 4.42 -10.81 -2.44
CA LEU A 392 4.11 -12.13 -1.90
C LEU A 392 4.76 -12.37 -0.53
N GLN A 393 6.02 -11.95 -0.34
CA GLN A 393 6.71 -12.03 0.96
C GLN A 393 6.00 -11.21 2.03
N LEU A 394 5.62 -9.95 1.72
CA LEU A 394 4.90 -9.07 2.63
C LEU A 394 3.49 -9.61 2.94
N PHE A 395 2.81 -10.15 1.93
CA PHE A 395 1.53 -10.85 2.11
C PHE A 395 1.69 -12.03 3.08
N ALA A 396 2.64 -12.93 2.83
CA ALA A 396 2.88 -14.09 3.67
C ALA A 396 3.27 -13.70 5.11
N PHE A 397 4.07 -12.63 5.28
CA PHE A 397 4.43 -12.09 6.59
C PHE A 397 3.19 -11.57 7.35
N SER A 398 2.36 -10.75 6.70
CA SER A 398 1.15 -10.19 7.29
C SER A 398 0.10 -11.26 7.58
N PHE A 399 -0.10 -12.19 6.65
CA PHE A 399 -1.03 -13.31 6.80
C PHE A 399 -0.63 -14.25 7.97
N ARG A 400 0.65 -14.62 8.07
CA ARG A 400 1.16 -15.40 9.22
C ARG A 400 1.00 -14.63 10.52
N GLY A 401 1.22 -13.31 10.50
CA GLY A 401 0.95 -12.44 11.65
C GLY A 401 -0.52 -12.50 12.07
N ALA A 402 -1.45 -12.44 11.13
CA ALA A 402 -2.89 -12.50 11.38
C ALA A 402 -3.34 -13.83 11.98
N VAL A 403 -2.85 -14.96 11.44
CA VAL A 403 -3.24 -16.30 11.91
C VAL A 403 -2.64 -16.64 13.29
N ARG A 404 -1.39 -16.21 13.55
CA ARG A 404 -0.70 -16.52 14.81
C ARG A 404 -1.12 -15.65 15.99
N ARG A 405 -1.73 -14.48 15.74
CA ARG A 405 -2.08 -13.54 16.80
C ARG A 405 -3.40 -13.89 17.47
N GLY A 406 -3.42 -13.94 18.81
CA GLY A 406 -4.59 -14.30 19.59
C GLY A 406 -5.67 -13.20 19.63
N ARG A 407 -5.28 -11.93 19.68
CA ARG A 407 -6.19 -10.73 19.68
C ARG A 407 -5.73 -9.75 18.60
N ASP A 408 -6.65 -8.91 18.13
CA ASP A 408 -6.37 -7.84 17.17
C ASP A 408 -5.81 -8.34 15.80
N SER A 409 -6.24 -9.52 15.37
CA SER A 409 -5.82 -10.13 14.10
C SER A 409 -6.32 -9.37 12.88
N PHE A 410 -7.34 -8.54 13.04
CA PHE A 410 -7.93 -7.75 11.96
C PHE A 410 -6.94 -6.73 11.35
N PHE A 411 -5.99 -6.21 12.12
CA PHE A 411 -4.96 -5.31 11.58
C PHE A 411 -4.04 -6.02 10.57
N PRO A 412 -3.31 -7.10 10.94
CA PRO A 412 -2.47 -7.79 9.97
C PRO A 412 -3.29 -8.49 8.88
N ALA A 413 -4.55 -8.90 9.14
CA ALA A 413 -5.45 -9.42 8.10
C ALA A 413 -5.80 -8.35 7.07
N ALA A 414 -6.09 -7.12 7.50
CA ALA A 414 -6.34 -5.99 6.61
C ALA A 414 -5.10 -5.64 5.77
N ALA A 415 -3.89 -5.71 6.34
CA ALA A 415 -2.67 -5.50 5.57
C ALA A 415 -2.45 -6.61 4.53
N ALA A 416 -2.64 -7.89 4.88
CA ALA A 416 -2.54 -8.99 3.93
C ALA A 416 -3.57 -8.83 2.80
N ALA A 417 -4.82 -8.54 3.14
CA ALA A 417 -5.87 -8.26 2.15
C ALA A 417 -5.54 -7.03 1.29
N GLY A 418 -5.04 -5.96 1.90
CA GLY A 418 -4.59 -4.75 1.20
C GLY A 418 -3.48 -5.04 0.20
N ILE A 419 -2.48 -5.83 0.56
CA ILE A 419 -1.41 -6.25 -0.36
C ILE A 419 -1.99 -7.05 -1.53
N ALA A 420 -2.90 -7.99 -1.27
CA ALA A 420 -3.51 -8.77 -2.32
C ALA A 420 -4.35 -7.91 -3.28
N VAL A 421 -5.15 -6.98 -2.74
CA VAL A 421 -5.96 -6.06 -3.54
C VAL A 421 -5.08 -5.14 -4.37
N THR A 422 -4.10 -4.46 -3.77
CA THR A 422 -3.19 -3.56 -4.50
C THR A 422 -2.36 -4.30 -5.53
N PHE A 423 -1.95 -5.55 -5.27
CA PHE A 423 -1.29 -6.39 -6.26
C PHE A 423 -2.18 -6.67 -7.46
N CYS A 424 -3.45 -7.03 -7.26
CA CYS A 424 -4.40 -7.25 -8.35
C CYS A 424 -4.73 -5.94 -9.09
N GLU A 425 -4.95 -4.85 -8.36
CA GLU A 425 -5.22 -3.52 -8.94
C GLU A 425 -4.06 -3.01 -9.80
N ALA A 426 -2.82 -3.36 -9.47
CA ALA A 426 -1.66 -2.98 -10.29
C ALA A 426 -1.79 -3.45 -11.76
N PHE A 427 -2.52 -4.53 -12.01
CA PHE A 427 -2.80 -5.04 -13.35
C PHE A 427 -4.07 -4.45 -13.98
N CYS A 428 -4.91 -3.76 -13.18
CA CYS A 428 -6.19 -3.23 -13.64
C CYS A 428 -6.09 -1.77 -14.09
N ASP A 429 -5.37 -0.94 -13.32
CA ASP A 429 -5.34 0.50 -13.55
C ASP A 429 -4.05 1.16 -13.04
N PRO A 430 -3.82 2.47 -13.32
CA PRO A 430 -2.65 3.21 -12.88
C PRO A 430 -2.82 3.87 -11.50
N ALA A 431 -3.92 3.66 -10.77
CA ALA A 431 -4.27 4.43 -9.57
C ALA A 431 -3.21 4.36 -8.46
N LEU A 432 -2.47 3.23 -8.37
CA LEU A 432 -1.41 3.06 -7.35
C LEU A 432 -0.23 4.02 -7.52
N LEU A 433 -0.10 4.66 -8.68
CA LEU A 433 0.93 5.69 -8.91
C LEU A 433 0.51 7.06 -8.34
N HIS A 434 -0.77 7.22 -7.96
CA HIS A 434 -1.28 8.49 -7.46
C HIS A 434 -0.96 8.70 -5.98
N PRO A 435 -0.48 9.90 -5.55
CA PRO A 435 -0.07 10.16 -4.17
C PRO A 435 -1.14 9.86 -3.11
N ALA A 436 -2.42 10.16 -3.37
CA ALA A 436 -3.51 9.88 -2.43
C ALA A 436 -3.66 8.38 -2.15
N VAL A 437 -3.61 7.53 -3.19
CA VAL A 437 -3.68 6.06 -3.05
C VAL A 437 -2.44 5.53 -2.35
N GLN A 438 -1.26 6.07 -2.68
CA GLN A 438 0.01 5.72 -2.03
C GLN A 438 0.00 6.01 -0.53
N VAL A 439 -0.54 7.17 -0.11
CA VAL A 439 -0.70 7.53 1.31
C VAL A 439 -1.59 6.51 2.02
N ILE A 440 -2.77 6.22 1.47
CA ILE A 440 -3.69 5.24 2.05
C ILE A 440 -3.02 3.86 2.14
N THR A 441 -2.37 3.40 1.07
CA THR A 441 -1.67 2.12 1.03
C THR A 441 -0.53 2.06 2.06
N ALA A 442 0.30 3.11 2.16
CA ALA A 442 1.38 3.19 3.14
C ALA A 442 0.86 3.12 4.58
N VAL A 443 -0.29 3.75 4.86
CA VAL A 443 -0.94 3.71 6.18
C VAL A 443 -1.53 2.33 6.47
N VAL A 444 -2.24 1.71 5.51
CA VAL A 444 -2.78 0.35 5.67
C VAL A 444 -1.66 -0.66 5.96
N LEU A 445 -0.58 -0.60 5.18
CA LEU A 445 0.58 -1.47 5.37
C LEU A 445 1.28 -1.20 6.70
N GLY A 446 1.57 0.06 7.00
CA GLY A 446 2.21 0.47 8.25
C GLY A 446 1.42 0.03 9.48
N LEU A 447 0.11 0.24 9.47
CA LEU A 447 -0.82 -0.16 10.51
C LEU A 447 -0.80 -1.69 10.73
N GLY A 448 -0.93 -2.46 9.65
CA GLY A 448 -0.94 -3.92 9.75
C GLY A 448 0.40 -4.50 10.17
N ILE A 449 1.51 -4.03 9.58
CA ILE A 449 2.86 -4.49 9.89
C ILE A 449 3.22 -4.17 11.35
N SER A 450 2.86 -2.98 11.86
CA SER A 450 3.11 -2.59 13.26
C SER A 450 2.50 -3.57 14.25
N GLN A 451 1.40 -4.19 13.86
CA GLN A 451 0.61 -5.09 14.66
C GLN A 451 0.89 -6.59 14.39
N CYS A 452 1.82 -6.94 13.46
CA CYS A 452 2.20 -8.33 13.21
C CYS A 452 3.00 -8.97 14.36
N VAL A 453 3.76 -8.19 15.14
CA VAL A 453 4.60 -8.68 16.24
C VAL A 453 4.05 -8.19 17.57
N GLY A 454 3.74 -9.12 18.49
CA GLY A 454 3.24 -8.83 19.83
C GLY A 454 4.28 -8.08 20.68
N ARG A 455 3.81 -7.29 21.67
CA ARG A 455 4.68 -6.58 22.64
C ARG A 455 5.50 -7.52 23.53
N THR A 456 5.07 -8.76 23.68
CA THR A 456 5.66 -9.74 24.62
C THR A 456 6.75 -10.63 24.03
N SER A 457 7.01 -10.55 22.72
CA SER A 457 8.02 -11.41 22.05
C SER A 457 9.43 -10.82 22.04
N GLY A 458 9.72 -9.86 22.90
CA GLY A 458 10.99 -9.11 22.94
C GLY A 458 11.58 -8.94 24.33
N LEU A 459 11.33 -9.88 25.28
CA LEU A 459 12.07 -9.95 26.56
C LEU A 459 12.87 -11.24 26.62
#